data_135638874f96f1b5799cba8e07e9e349
#
_entry.id   135638874f96f1b5799cba8e07e9e349
#
_cell.length_a   1.000
_cell.length_b   1.000
_cell.length_c   1.000
_cell.angle_alpha   90.00
_cell.angle_beta   90.00
_cell.angle_gamma   90.00
#
_symmetry.space_group_name_H-M   'P 1'
#
loop_
_entity.id
_entity.type
_entity.pdbx_description
1 polymer ?
#
loop_
_entity_poly.entity_id
_entity_poly.type
_entity_poly.pdbx_seq_one_letter_code
_entity_poly.pdbx_strand_id
1 'polypeptide(L)'
;MAGDALQVPADAERSPLPAVAVSLGLALLIVLADVVLDGTKTQFVGLLVAVPFLAASFLRPPWVLAVGAITWLGGLYVGLITPDGRSGAQYVRLGCIAAGIAGAVLASQVRCRHAARLVAVQSAADAASRAILRPLPPVLEGVPLAVRYVSASDGARVGGDLYEAVATDHGLRMVVGDVRGKGLDAVRLASLTLGSFREAAHREADLQQVAAAMHAAVLRDAGPEDFVTALLVQLDGDAMTWVSCGHPAPLQVRDGAAVDVVLPPHPPLGLAPPPAAVRAPAVAGDRFLLYTDGAAEARHDGVFFPLVPAAAAALSAPDLQGAVDTLSDQVHAHAADGGGDDVAFLAFEVPHRVAVPVPRPVTPHPVAP
;
A
#
# COMPACT_ATOMS: atom_id res chain seq x y z
N MET A 1 -5.04 25.05 -16.65
CA MET A 1 -5.95 25.33 -15.52
C MET A 1 -7.24 24.59 -15.80
N ALA A 2 -7.39 23.41 -15.29
CA ALA A 2 -8.65 22.65 -15.23
C ALA A 2 -8.53 21.80 -13.97
N GLY A 3 -9.51 21.96 -13.05
CA GLY A 3 -9.47 21.37 -11.71
C GLY A 3 -9.59 19.86 -11.77
N ASP A 4 -8.61 19.18 -11.22
CA ASP A 4 -8.71 17.78 -10.84
C ASP A 4 -9.71 17.67 -9.70
N ALA A 5 -10.90 17.23 -10.03
CA ALA A 5 -11.90 16.84 -9.06
C ALA A 5 -11.34 15.62 -8.30
N LEU A 6 -11.13 15.78 -6.99
CA LEU A 6 -10.86 14.72 -6.05
C LEU A 6 -11.81 13.52 -6.32
N GLN A 7 -11.27 12.48 -6.92
CA GLN A 7 -11.98 11.20 -7.03
C GLN A 7 -12.21 10.65 -5.62
N VAL A 8 -13.44 10.69 -5.19
CA VAL A 8 -13.91 10.07 -3.94
C VAL A 8 -13.88 8.54 -4.16
N PRO A 9 -13.31 7.75 -3.22
CA PRO A 9 -13.19 6.30 -3.38
C PRO A 9 -14.54 5.62 -3.68
N ALA A 10 -14.53 4.56 -4.47
CA ALA A 10 -15.70 3.82 -4.96
C ALA A 10 -16.66 3.28 -3.88
N ASP A 11 -16.20 3.11 -2.65
CA ASP A 11 -17.07 2.78 -1.49
C ASP A 11 -18.06 3.89 -1.09
N ALA A 12 -17.93 5.07 -1.66
CA ALA A 12 -18.88 6.18 -1.47
C ALA A 12 -20.16 6.03 -2.28
N GLU A 13 -20.25 5.08 -3.20
CA GLU A 13 -21.37 4.88 -4.12
C GLU A 13 -22.32 3.71 -3.76
N ARG A 14 -22.14 3.05 -2.63
CA ARG A 14 -23.20 2.16 -2.17
C ARG A 14 -24.46 2.97 -1.98
N SER A 15 -25.47 2.65 -2.78
CA SER A 15 -26.78 3.30 -2.72
C SER A 15 -27.25 3.39 -1.26
N PRO A 16 -27.63 4.58 -0.76
CA PRO A 16 -28.15 4.72 0.61
C PRO A 16 -29.49 4.00 0.80
N LEU A 17 -30.14 3.60 -0.29
CA LEU A 17 -31.49 3.06 -0.33
C LEU A 17 -31.71 1.85 0.59
N PRO A 18 -30.85 0.82 0.66
CA PRO A 18 -31.07 -0.31 1.56
C PRO A 18 -31.07 0.10 3.04
N ALA A 19 -30.12 0.94 3.45
CA ALA A 19 -30.03 1.40 4.84
C ALA A 19 -31.21 2.34 5.21
N VAL A 20 -31.64 3.19 4.28
CA VAL A 20 -32.82 4.01 4.43
C VAL A 20 -34.06 3.12 4.55
N ALA A 21 -34.24 2.13 3.67
CA ALA A 21 -35.38 1.21 3.69
C ALA A 21 -35.49 0.43 5.00
N VAL A 22 -34.37 -0.10 5.51
CA VAL A 22 -34.30 -0.81 6.79
C VAL A 22 -34.66 0.13 7.95
N SER A 23 -34.15 1.34 7.97
CA SER A 23 -34.44 2.33 9.02
C SER A 23 -35.93 2.75 9.00
N LEU A 24 -36.47 3.02 7.83
CA LEU A 24 -37.90 3.38 7.68
C LEU A 24 -38.85 2.20 7.93
N GLY A 25 -38.45 0.98 7.56
CA GLY A 25 -39.16 -0.25 7.88
C GLY A 25 -39.28 -0.47 9.39
N LEU A 26 -38.20 -0.24 10.13
CA LEU A 26 -38.21 -0.29 11.59
C LEU A 26 -39.11 0.80 12.19
N ALA A 27 -39.05 2.03 11.68
CA ALA A 27 -39.94 3.12 12.13
C ALA A 27 -41.39 2.77 11.91
N LEU A 28 -41.75 2.26 10.73
CA LEU A 28 -43.11 1.83 10.39
C LEU A 28 -43.57 0.69 11.31
N LEU A 29 -42.72 -0.29 11.58
CA LEU A 29 -43.02 -1.40 12.48
C LEU A 29 -43.36 -0.89 13.90
N ILE A 30 -42.57 0.05 14.43
CA ILE A 30 -42.80 0.65 15.76
C ILE A 30 -44.11 1.40 15.79
N VAL A 31 -44.41 2.23 14.79
CA VAL A 31 -45.67 2.99 14.68
C VAL A 31 -46.84 2.04 14.57
N LEU A 32 -46.73 1.00 13.74
CA LEU A 32 -47.81 0.01 13.57
C LEU A 32 -48.08 -0.77 14.86
N ALA A 33 -47.01 -1.18 15.55
CA ALA A 33 -47.14 -1.86 16.85
C ALA A 33 -47.88 -0.98 17.88
N ASP A 34 -47.57 0.31 17.91
CA ASP A 34 -48.21 1.24 18.85
C ASP A 34 -49.68 1.41 18.54
N VAL A 35 -50.06 1.56 17.24
CA VAL A 35 -51.44 1.72 16.78
C VAL A 35 -52.28 0.45 16.99
N VAL A 36 -51.69 -0.74 16.70
CA VAL A 36 -52.43 -2.02 16.82
C VAL A 36 -52.60 -2.45 18.27
N LEU A 37 -51.65 -2.12 19.14
CA LEU A 37 -51.62 -2.51 20.55
C LEU A 37 -52.17 -1.42 21.49
N ASP A 38 -52.83 -0.39 20.94
CA ASP A 38 -53.39 0.77 21.67
C ASP A 38 -54.32 0.39 22.85
N GLY A 39 -54.78 -0.85 22.93
CA GLY A 39 -55.52 -1.40 24.08
C GLY A 39 -54.66 -1.81 25.27
N THR A 40 -53.35 -1.78 25.16
CA THR A 40 -52.39 -2.09 26.22
C THR A 40 -51.83 -0.81 26.80
N LYS A 41 -51.56 -0.80 28.14
CA LYS A 41 -50.94 0.37 28.82
C LYS A 41 -49.48 0.66 28.38
N THR A 42 -48.97 -0.04 27.37
CA THR A 42 -47.60 0.05 26.89
C THR A 42 -47.56 0.86 25.60
N GLN A 43 -46.77 1.92 25.59
CA GLN A 43 -46.60 2.78 24.41
C GLN A 43 -45.16 2.61 23.86
N PHE A 44 -45.03 2.17 22.61
CA PHE A 44 -43.78 1.84 21.94
C PHE A 44 -43.18 3.02 21.20
N VAL A 45 -43.88 4.14 21.04
CA VAL A 45 -43.43 5.33 20.29
C VAL A 45 -42.09 5.88 20.79
N GLY A 46 -41.77 5.68 22.06
CA GLY A 46 -40.45 6.06 22.59
C GLY A 46 -39.28 5.33 21.95
N LEU A 47 -39.47 4.13 21.40
CA LEU A 47 -38.45 3.37 20.68
C LEU A 47 -38.08 4.01 19.34
N LEU A 48 -38.88 4.92 18.81
CA LEU A 48 -38.53 5.65 17.59
C LEU A 48 -37.22 6.43 17.70
N VAL A 49 -36.75 6.73 18.92
CA VAL A 49 -35.43 7.36 19.12
C VAL A 49 -34.26 6.49 18.61
N ALA A 50 -34.41 5.17 18.58
CA ALA A 50 -33.37 4.26 18.11
C ALA A 50 -33.17 4.29 16.59
N VAL A 51 -34.21 4.65 15.83
CA VAL A 51 -34.18 4.63 14.35
C VAL A 51 -33.11 5.58 13.75
N PRO A 52 -33.02 6.86 14.18
CA PRO A 52 -31.96 7.75 13.70
C PRO A 52 -30.56 7.27 14.05
N PHE A 53 -30.36 6.61 15.21
CA PHE A 53 -29.05 6.04 15.58
C PHE A 53 -28.67 4.85 14.71
N LEU A 54 -29.63 3.97 14.38
CA LEU A 54 -29.40 2.91 13.40
C LEU A 54 -29.02 3.50 12.04
N ALA A 55 -29.74 4.50 11.57
CA ALA A 55 -29.44 5.21 10.34
C ALA A 55 -28.02 5.85 10.39
N ALA A 56 -27.64 6.43 11.53
CA ALA A 56 -26.34 7.07 11.71
C ALA A 56 -25.16 6.09 11.60
N SER A 57 -25.37 4.79 11.77
CA SER A 57 -24.31 3.78 11.63
C SER A 57 -23.87 3.58 10.17
N PHE A 58 -24.77 3.87 9.19
CA PHE A 58 -24.53 3.57 7.78
C PHE A 58 -24.69 4.80 6.86
N LEU A 59 -25.50 5.80 7.26
CA LEU A 59 -25.88 6.92 6.41
C LEU A 59 -25.06 8.19 6.71
N ARG A 60 -24.92 9.04 5.69
CA ARG A 60 -24.38 10.40 5.82
C ARG A 60 -25.38 11.32 6.56
N PRO A 61 -24.92 12.40 7.22
CA PRO A 61 -25.75 13.28 8.04
C PRO A 61 -27.06 13.76 7.38
N PRO A 62 -27.13 14.16 6.10
CA PRO A 62 -28.38 14.61 5.51
C PRO A 62 -29.43 13.50 5.42
N TRP A 63 -29.02 12.25 5.18
CA TRP A 63 -29.93 11.10 5.15
C TRP A 63 -30.40 10.72 6.56
N VAL A 64 -29.52 10.81 7.56
CA VAL A 64 -29.89 10.62 8.97
C VAL A 64 -30.96 11.64 9.39
N LEU A 65 -30.78 12.90 8.99
CA LEU A 65 -31.76 13.96 9.25
C LEU A 65 -33.09 13.67 8.57
N ALA A 66 -33.09 13.23 7.30
CA ALA A 66 -34.30 12.90 6.56
C ALA A 66 -35.06 11.73 7.22
N VAL A 67 -34.34 10.62 7.56
CA VAL A 67 -34.94 9.48 8.29
C VAL A 67 -35.47 9.94 9.64
N GLY A 68 -34.71 10.77 10.36
CA GLY A 68 -35.10 11.33 11.65
C GLY A 68 -36.38 12.20 11.55
N ALA A 69 -36.45 13.05 10.53
CA ALA A 69 -37.66 13.88 10.30
C ALA A 69 -38.90 13.02 10.06
N ILE A 70 -38.80 11.98 9.21
CA ILE A 70 -39.90 11.03 8.97
C ILE A 70 -40.28 10.30 10.27
N THR A 71 -39.29 9.87 11.04
CA THR A 71 -39.54 9.22 12.34
C THR A 71 -40.21 10.13 13.33
N TRP A 72 -39.82 11.41 13.40
CA TRP A 72 -40.47 12.41 14.27
C TRP A 72 -41.92 12.69 13.85
N LEU A 73 -42.17 12.78 12.51
CA LEU A 73 -43.53 12.93 11.98
C LEU A 73 -44.43 11.70 12.30
N GLY A 74 -43.84 10.49 12.28
CA GLY A 74 -44.52 9.27 12.73
C GLY A 74 -44.92 9.34 14.20
N GLY A 75 -44.02 9.81 15.08
CA GLY A 75 -44.33 10.03 16.48
C GLY A 75 -45.40 11.09 16.72
N LEU A 76 -45.40 12.17 15.90
CA LEU A 76 -46.45 13.21 15.92
C LEU A 76 -47.81 12.64 15.47
N TYR A 77 -47.81 11.86 14.38
CA TYR A 77 -49.00 11.22 13.87
C TYR A 77 -49.67 10.32 14.92
N VAL A 78 -48.90 9.46 15.58
CA VAL A 78 -49.45 8.62 16.68
C VAL A 78 -50.06 9.49 17.77
N GLY A 79 -49.43 10.59 18.17
CA GLY A 79 -49.97 11.51 19.15
C GLY A 79 -51.28 12.20 18.70
N LEU A 80 -51.54 12.37 17.40
CA LEU A 80 -52.78 12.98 16.90
C LEU A 80 -53.96 12.01 16.91
N ILE A 81 -53.73 10.70 16.80
CA ILE A 81 -54.75 9.67 16.72
C ILE A 81 -55.07 9.00 18.07
N THR A 82 -54.19 9.16 19.06
CA THR A 82 -54.37 8.59 20.40
C THR A 82 -55.06 9.57 21.35
N PRO A 83 -55.89 9.09 22.31
CA PRO A 83 -56.57 9.93 23.29
C PRO A 83 -55.63 10.80 24.15
N ASP A 84 -54.42 10.29 24.42
CA ASP A 84 -53.40 10.93 25.25
C ASP A 84 -52.47 11.87 24.46
N GLY A 85 -52.74 12.11 23.18
CA GLY A 85 -51.85 12.85 22.28
C GLY A 85 -51.62 14.34 22.64
N ARG A 86 -52.39 14.90 23.55
CA ARG A 86 -52.19 16.24 24.12
C ARG A 86 -51.61 16.20 25.54
N SER A 87 -51.18 15.07 26.00
CA SER A 87 -50.59 14.92 27.33
C SER A 87 -49.17 15.48 27.38
N GLY A 88 -48.71 15.89 28.58
CA GLY A 88 -47.30 16.29 28.81
C GLY A 88 -46.32 15.20 28.44
N ALA A 89 -46.70 13.92 28.59
CA ALA A 89 -45.89 12.77 28.22
C ALA A 89 -45.58 12.70 26.72
N GLN A 90 -46.54 13.06 25.84
CA GLN A 90 -46.33 13.07 24.40
C GLN A 90 -45.32 14.16 23.98
N TYR A 91 -45.38 15.36 24.59
CA TYR A 91 -44.38 16.41 24.31
C TYR A 91 -42.98 16.00 24.74
N VAL A 92 -42.85 15.32 25.89
CA VAL A 92 -41.55 14.77 26.34
C VAL A 92 -41.02 13.74 25.34
N ARG A 93 -41.84 12.82 24.83
CA ARG A 93 -41.46 11.82 23.81
C ARG A 93 -40.97 12.46 22.53
N LEU A 94 -41.70 13.42 21.98
CA LEU A 94 -41.29 14.16 20.78
C LEU A 94 -39.99 14.93 21.01
N GLY A 95 -39.80 15.49 22.21
CA GLY A 95 -38.53 16.12 22.61
C GLY A 95 -37.39 15.11 22.67
N CYS A 96 -37.60 13.92 23.23
CA CYS A 96 -36.60 12.85 23.25
C CYS A 96 -36.21 12.36 21.84
N ILE A 97 -37.21 12.21 20.95
CA ILE A 97 -36.94 11.83 19.56
C ILE A 97 -36.12 12.92 18.86
N ALA A 98 -36.49 14.21 19.04
CA ALA A 98 -35.75 15.34 18.46
C ALA A 98 -34.30 15.41 18.99
N ALA A 99 -34.08 15.23 20.30
CA ALA A 99 -32.75 15.15 20.90
C ALA A 99 -31.96 13.95 20.36
N GLY A 100 -32.62 12.79 20.19
CA GLY A 100 -32.04 11.59 19.58
C GLY A 100 -31.61 11.82 18.12
N ILE A 101 -32.41 12.54 17.34
CA ILE A 101 -32.06 12.92 15.95
C ILE A 101 -30.80 13.79 15.95
N ALA A 102 -30.74 14.82 16.83
CA ALA A 102 -29.58 15.69 16.92
C ALA A 102 -28.31 14.90 17.30
N GLY A 103 -28.42 14.00 18.29
CA GLY A 103 -27.33 13.10 18.68
C GLY A 103 -26.89 12.17 17.56
N ALA A 104 -27.84 11.58 16.81
CA ALA A 104 -27.55 10.70 15.68
C ALA A 104 -26.89 11.44 14.52
N VAL A 105 -27.33 12.66 14.20
CA VAL A 105 -26.70 13.51 13.19
C VAL A 105 -25.25 13.86 13.61
N LEU A 106 -25.05 14.23 14.87
CA LEU A 106 -23.70 14.50 15.39
C LEU A 106 -22.79 13.27 15.31
N ALA A 107 -23.29 12.10 15.73
CA ALA A 107 -22.56 10.83 15.63
C ALA A 107 -22.17 10.52 14.18
N SER A 108 -23.11 10.66 13.23
CA SER A 108 -22.82 10.49 11.80
C SER A 108 -21.78 11.50 11.29
N GLN A 109 -21.86 12.78 11.71
CA GLN A 109 -20.85 13.79 11.34
C GLN A 109 -19.45 13.43 11.85
N VAL A 110 -19.34 13.02 13.12
CA VAL A 110 -18.08 12.61 13.74
C VAL A 110 -17.50 11.41 12.98
N ARG A 111 -18.32 10.38 12.73
CA ARG A 111 -17.92 9.19 11.96
C ARG A 111 -17.41 9.56 10.56
N CYS A 112 -18.17 10.38 9.81
CA CYS A 112 -17.75 10.81 8.47
C CYS A 112 -16.46 11.63 8.48
N ARG A 113 -16.29 12.51 9.50
CA ARG A 113 -15.04 13.29 9.64
C ARG A 113 -13.85 12.40 9.97
N HIS A 114 -14.01 11.38 10.83
CA HIS A 114 -12.94 10.42 11.11
C HIS A 114 -12.56 9.61 9.87
N ALA A 115 -13.55 9.09 9.14
CA ALA A 115 -13.29 8.38 7.89
C ALA A 115 -12.55 9.26 6.87
N ALA A 116 -12.99 10.51 6.66
CA ALA A 116 -12.33 11.44 5.76
C ALA A 116 -10.88 11.79 6.19
N ARG A 117 -10.63 11.91 7.50
CA ARG A 117 -9.25 12.12 8.01
C ARG A 117 -8.36 10.93 7.74
N LEU A 118 -8.84 9.71 7.94
CA LEU A 118 -8.06 8.50 7.64
C LEU A 118 -7.68 8.45 6.16
N VAL A 119 -8.64 8.65 5.26
CA VAL A 119 -8.38 8.70 3.81
C VAL A 119 -7.37 9.80 3.45
N ALA A 120 -7.48 10.99 4.05
CA ALA A 120 -6.55 12.08 3.79
C ALA A 120 -5.11 11.77 4.25
N VAL A 121 -4.94 11.14 5.43
CA VAL A 121 -3.63 10.72 5.93
C VAL A 121 -3.03 9.66 5.02
N GLN A 122 -3.84 8.70 4.57
CA GLN A 122 -3.41 7.65 3.66
C GLN A 122 -2.98 8.22 2.29
N SER A 123 -3.79 9.08 1.68
CA SER A 123 -3.43 9.69 0.40
C SER A 123 -2.16 10.56 0.48
N ALA A 124 -1.94 11.24 1.61
CA ALA A 124 -0.71 12.00 1.84
C ALA A 124 0.52 11.08 1.94
N ALA A 125 0.38 9.94 2.62
CA ALA A 125 1.45 8.97 2.75
C ALA A 125 1.75 8.27 1.41
N ASP A 126 0.73 7.92 0.58
CA ASP A 126 0.90 7.41 -0.79
C ASP A 126 1.65 8.40 -1.68
N ALA A 127 1.28 9.68 -1.60
CA ALA A 127 1.97 10.72 -2.35
C ALA A 127 3.44 10.86 -1.90
N ALA A 128 3.71 10.77 -0.60
CA ALA A 128 5.05 10.81 -0.05
C ALA A 128 5.88 9.59 -0.47
N SER A 129 5.33 8.38 -0.43
CA SER A 129 6.00 7.16 -0.89
C SER A 129 6.40 7.28 -2.37
N ARG A 130 5.47 7.67 -3.24
CA ARG A 130 5.77 7.90 -4.67
C ARG A 130 6.80 9.01 -4.93
N ALA A 131 6.90 9.99 -4.05
CA ALA A 131 7.90 11.06 -4.18
C ALA A 131 9.31 10.60 -3.78
N ILE A 132 9.42 9.60 -2.90
CA ILE A 132 10.68 9.04 -2.42
C ILE A 132 11.24 8.03 -3.41
N LEU A 133 10.38 7.19 -3.98
CA LEU A 133 10.71 6.19 -4.99
C LEU A 133 10.91 6.87 -6.35
N ARG A 134 12.17 6.92 -6.77
CA ARG A 134 12.50 7.55 -8.06
C ARG A 134 12.23 6.58 -9.21
N PRO A 135 11.65 7.04 -10.33
CA PRO A 135 11.61 6.22 -11.53
C PRO A 135 13.03 5.91 -11.99
N LEU A 136 13.29 4.64 -12.28
CA LEU A 136 14.58 4.23 -12.82
C LEU A 136 14.57 4.34 -14.35
N PRO A 137 15.70 4.74 -14.97
CA PRO A 137 15.83 4.69 -16.41
C PRO A 137 15.84 3.24 -16.91
N PRO A 138 15.38 2.96 -18.14
CA PRO A 138 15.37 1.60 -18.67
C PRO A 138 16.76 0.99 -18.89
N VAL A 139 17.80 1.83 -18.89
CA VAL A 139 19.21 1.43 -18.94
C VAL A 139 20.02 2.36 -18.06
N LEU A 140 20.84 1.80 -17.16
CA LEU A 140 21.75 2.54 -16.30
C LEU A 140 23.14 1.89 -16.39
N GLU A 141 24.19 2.65 -16.73
CA GLU A 141 25.55 2.16 -16.98
C GLU A 141 25.61 0.98 -17.97
N GLY A 142 24.75 1.00 -18.99
CA GLY A 142 24.67 -0.08 -19.98
C GLY A 142 23.94 -1.34 -19.50
N VAL A 143 23.43 -1.36 -18.28
CA VAL A 143 22.62 -2.44 -17.70
C VAL A 143 21.14 -2.18 -17.95
N PRO A 144 20.42 -3.05 -18.68
CA PRO A 144 18.97 -2.98 -18.80
C PRO A 144 18.32 -3.16 -17.44
N LEU A 145 17.37 -2.26 -17.09
CA LEU A 145 16.63 -2.25 -15.84
C LEU A 145 15.12 -2.16 -16.12
N ALA A 146 14.35 -2.82 -15.30
CA ALA A 146 12.90 -2.64 -15.27
C ALA A 146 12.42 -2.59 -13.82
N VAL A 147 11.46 -1.73 -13.55
CA VAL A 147 10.88 -1.61 -12.21
C VAL A 147 9.37 -1.51 -12.30
N ARG A 148 8.69 -2.18 -11.39
CA ARG A 148 7.26 -2.03 -11.17
C ARG A 148 6.99 -1.99 -9.68
N TYR A 149 6.30 -0.95 -9.24
CA TYR A 149 5.78 -0.81 -7.89
C TYR A 149 4.26 -0.70 -7.96
N VAL A 150 3.59 -1.54 -7.22
CA VAL A 150 2.13 -1.51 -7.06
C VAL A 150 1.82 -1.48 -5.58
N SER A 151 1.24 -0.38 -5.15
CA SER A 151 0.71 -0.28 -3.79
C SER A 151 -0.56 -1.10 -3.66
N ALA A 152 -0.73 -1.80 -2.54
CA ALA A 152 -1.94 -2.56 -2.25
C ALA A 152 -3.15 -1.65 -2.41
N SER A 153 -3.88 -1.84 -3.51
CA SER A 153 -5.05 -1.03 -3.83
C SER A 153 -6.18 -1.42 -2.90
N ASP A 154 -6.74 -0.46 -2.29
CA ASP A 154 -8.06 -0.16 -1.78
C ASP A 154 -7.96 0.72 -0.53
N GLY A 155 -7.36 1.90 -0.71
CA GLY A 155 -7.58 3.05 0.18
C GLY A 155 -7.07 2.95 1.61
N ALA A 156 -6.27 1.95 1.99
CA ALA A 156 -6.01 1.72 3.38
C ALA A 156 -4.55 1.64 3.85
N ARG A 157 -3.55 1.41 2.97
CA ARG A 157 -2.20 1.11 3.48
C ARG A 157 -1.11 1.59 2.55
N VAL A 158 -0.35 2.56 3.01
CA VAL A 158 0.90 2.99 2.36
C VAL A 158 1.99 2.04 2.76
N GLY A 159 2.69 1.47 1.79
CA GLY A 159 3.72 0.50 2.01
C GLY A 159 5.06 1.05 2.45
N GLY A 160 5.81 0.14 3.05
CA GLY A 160 7.19 0.30 3.41
C GLY A 160 8.19 -0.07 2.31
N ASP A 161 7.71 -0.58 1.18
CA ASP A 161 8.57 -1.03 0.09
C ASP A 161 9.48 0.07 -0.43
N LEU A 162 10.73 -0.27 -0.66
CA LEU A 162 11.75 0.62 -1.18
C LEU A 162 12.60 -0.04 -2.27
N TYR A 163 12.99 0.74 -3.24
CA TYR A 163 13.97 0.33 -4.25
C TYR A 163 14.79 1.54 -4.73
N GLU A 164 16.01 1.28 -5.17
CA GLU A 164 16.85 2.28 -5.79
C GLU A 164 17.93 1.61 -6.65
N ALA A 165 18.42 2.32 -7.66
CA ALA A 165 19.59 1.95 -8.42
C ALA A 165 20.45 3.20 -8.67
N VAL A 166 21.74 3.12 -8.39
CA VAL A 166 22.69 4.21 -8.57
C VAL A 166 23.94 3.74 -9.30
N ALA A 167 24.37 4.53 -10.26
CA ALA A 167 25.67 4.39 -10.92
C ALA A 167 26.76 5.01 -10.04
N THR A 168 27.81 4.28 -9.79
CA THR A 168 28.91 4.72 -8.92
C THR A 168 30.27 4.38 -9.54
N ASP A 169 31.36 4.93 -9.00
CA ASP A 169 32.74 4.55 -9.38
C ASP A 169 33.05 3.06 -9.05
N HIS A 170 32.18 2.40 -8.30
CA HIS A 170 32.28 0.99 -7.91
C HIS A 170 31.34 0.06 -8.70
N GLY A 171 30.78 0.56 -9.82
CA GLY A 171 29.78 -0.13 -10.63
C GLY A 171 28.36 0.26 -10.27
N LEU A 172 27.39 -0.46 -10.85
CA LEU A 172 25.97 -0.27 -10.58
C LEU A 172 25.58 -0.90 -9.26
N ARG A 173 25.01 -0.11 -8.36
CA ARG A 173 24.50 -0.56 -7.06
C ARG A 173 22.99 -0.42 -7.00
N MET A 174 22.35 -1.48 -6.55
CA MET A 174 20.88 -1.54 -6.44
C MET A 174 20.48 -2.04 -5.05
N VAL A 175 19.31 -1.63 -4.60
CA VAL A 175 18.68 -2.09 -3.37
C VAL A 175 17.21 -2.30 -3.59
N VAL A 176 16.65 -3.35 -2.98
CA VAL A 176 15.21 -3.56 -2.76
C VAL A 176 15.04 -3.91 -1.29
N GLY A 177 13.97 -3.44 -0.67
CA GLY A 177 13.70 -3.72 0.74
C GLY A 177 12.27 -3.40 1.11
N ASP A 178 11.91 -3.75 2.33
CA ASP A 178 10.63 -3.43 2.93
C ASP A 178 10.79 -3.02 4.39
N VAL A 179 10.04 -1.99 4.80
CA VAL A 179 10.00 -1.47 6.17
C VAL A 179 8.86 -2.15 6.93
N ARG A 180 9.17 -2.78 8.05
CA ARG A 180 8.11 -3.29 8.92
C ARG A 180 7.14 -2.19 9.32
N GLY A 181 5.85 -2.41 9.04
CA GLY A 181 4.78 -1.48 9.38
C GLY A 181 4.23 -0.74 8.17
N LYS A 182 3.29 0.16 8.40
CA LYS A 182 2.56 0.87 7.33
C LYS A 182 2.30 2.32 7.72
N GLY A 183 2.02 3.15 6.73
CA GLY A 183 1.70 4.55 6.93
C GLY A 183 2.93 5.47 6.96
N LEU A 184 2.77 6.68 7.51
CA LEU A 184 3.78 7.73 7.45
C LEU A 184 5.10 7.37 8.14
N ASP A 185 5.07 6.58 9.21
CA ASP A 185 6.29 6.15 9.91
C ASP A 185 7.12 5.20 9.06
N ALA A 186 6.47 4.26 8.36
CA ALA A 186 7.15 3.38 7.40
C ALA A 186 7.75 4.18 6.24
N VAL A 187 7.01 5.13 5.65
CA VAL A 187 7.50 6.03 4.60
C VAL A 187 8.70 6.86 5.07
N ARG A 188 8.66 7.37 6.30
CA ARG A 188 9.77 8.11 6.90
C ARG A 188 11.02 7.24 7.01
N LEU A 189 10.87 6.01 7.51
CA LEU A 189 12.00 5.08 7.66
C LEU A 189 12.53 4.60 6.30
N ALA A 190 11.65 4.35 5.31
CA ALA A 190 12.04 4.05 3.94
C ALA A 190 12.86 5.19 3.31
N SER A 191 12.39 6.45 3.48
CA SER A 191 13.10 7.64 3.00
C SER A 191 14.51 7.77 3.58
N LEU A 192 14.63 7.56 4.88
CA LEU A 192 15.90 7.62 5.61
C LEU A 192 16.84 6.50 5.14
N THR A 193 16.31 5.28 4.98
CA THR A 193 17.08 4.12 4.51
C THR A 193 17.61 4.35 3.09
N LEU A 194 16.75 4.83 2.17
CA LEU A 194 17.16 5.18 0.80
C LEU A 194 18.15 6.36 0.77
N GLY A 195 17.95 7.38 1.63
CA GLY A 195 18.89 8.49 1.76
C GLY A 195 20.28 8.02 2.18
N SER A 196 20.35 7.11 3.17
CA SER A 196 21.60 6.50 3.61
C SER A 196 22.24 5.62 2.53
N PHE A 197 21.43 4.84 1.79
CA PHE A 197 21.91 4.06 0.65
C PHE A 197 22.53 4.96 -0.42
N ARG A 198 21.84 6.02 -0.86
CA ARG A 198 22.32 6.95 -1.89
C ARG A 198 23.67 7.56 -1.52
N GLU A 199 23.82 8.01 -0.27
CA GLU A 199 25.06 8.60 0.21
C GLU A 199 26.18 7.55 0.30
N ALA A 200 25.92 6.43 0.98
CA ALA A 200 26.91 5.41 1.21
C ALA A 200 27.33 4.69 -0.08
N ALA A 201 26.40 4.51 -1.04
CA ALA A 201 26.68 3.88 -2.32
C ALA A 201 27.77 4.59 -3.14
N HIS A 202 27.93 5.90 -3.02
CA HIS A 202 29.00 6.65 -3.67
C HIS A 202 30.28 6.70 -2.84
N ARG A 203 30.15 6.70 -1.50
CA ARG A 203 31.28 6.91 -0.61
C ARG A 203 32.05 5.62 -0.28
N GLU A 204 31.32 4.54 -0.01
CA GLU A 204 31.89 3.30 0.46
C GLU A 204 32.32 2.39 -0.70
N ALA A 205 33.56 1.92 -0.70
CA ALA A 205 34.02 1.01 -1.73
C ALA A 205 33.40 -0.40 -1.61
N ASP A 206 33.13 -0.85 -0.39
CA ASP A 206 32.59 -2.17 -0.10
C ASP A 206 31.06 -2.12 0.10
N LEU A 207 30.32 -3.00 -0.56
CA LEU A 207 28.86 -3.10 -0.45
C LEU A 207 28.40 -3.44 0.98
N GLN A 208 29.22 -4.20 1.74
CA GLN A 208 28.93 -4.47 3.15
C GLN A 208 28.95 -3.19 3.99
N GLN A 209 29.86 -2.25 3.69
CA GLN A 209 29.92 -0.96 4.38
C GLN A 209 28.73 -0.06 4.00
N VAL A 210 28.22 -0.17 2.78
CA VAL A 210 26.96 0.49 2.39
C VAL A 210 25.81 -0.04 3.26
N ALA A 211 25.68 -1.35 3.39
CA ALA A 211 24.65 -1.96 4.24
C ALA A 211 24.86 -1.58 5.73
N ALA A 212 26.11 -1.46 6.21
CA ALA A 212 26.41 -1.03 7.57
C ALA A 212 25.99 0.43 7.83
N ALA A 213 26.18 1.32 6.86
CA ALA A 213 25.71 2.71 6.94
C ALA A 213 24.18 2.78 7.01
N MET A 214 23.48 1.98 6.18
CA MET A 214 22.03 1.86 6.21
C MET A 214 21.55 1.33 7.57
N HIS A 215 22.17 0.27 8.10
CA HIS A 215 21.88 -0.28 9.42
C HIS A 215 22.02 0.77 10.52
N ALA A 216 23.11 1.51 10.53
CA ALA A 216 23.35 2.58 11.50
C ALA A 216 22.30 3.72 11.37
N ALA A 217 21.84 4.02 10.16
CA ALA A 217 20.79 5.00 9.93
C ALA A 217 19.43 4.51 10.50
N VAL A 218 19.08 3.25 10.22
CA VAL A 218 17.86 2.63 10.78
C VAL A 218 17.91 2.63 12.31
N LEU A 219 18.99 2.19 12.93
CA LEU A 219 19.15 2.17 14.41
C LEU A 219 18.98 3.52 15.08
N ARG A 220 19.33 4.63 14.39
CA ARG A 220 19.19 5.98 14.98
C ARG A 220 17.76 6.46 15.06
N ASP A 221 16.88 6.01 14.14
CA ASP A 221 15.56 6.58 13.94
C ASP A 221 14.43 5.58 14.16
N ALA A 222 14.73 4.28 14.15
CA ALA A 222 13.76 3.22 14.35
C ALA A 222 13.31 3.13 15.81
N GLY A 223 12.03 2.86 16.02
CA GLY A 223 11.51 2.44 17.32
C GLY A 223 11.96 1.01 17.66
N PRO A 224 11.64 0.54 18.87
CA PRO A 224 12.13 -0.76 19.36
C PRO A 224 11.62 -1.97 18.59
N GLU A 225 10.55 -1.80 17.79
CA GLU A 225 9.97 -2.85 16.96
C GLU A 225 10.17 -2.64 15.46
N ASP A 226 10.77 -1.51 15.07
CA ASP A 226 10.96 -1.17 13.66
C ASP A 226 12.23 -1.83 13.11
N PHE A 227 12.14 -2.33 11.90
CA PHE A 227 13.27 -2.85 11.15
C PHE A 227 13.00 -2.74 9.65
N VAL A 228 14.05 -2.92 8.86
CA VAL A 228 13.98 -2.88 7.40
C VAL A 228 14.62 -4.12 6.83
N THR A 229 13.88 -4.89 6.03
CA THR A 229 14.49 -5.94 5.20
C THR A 229 15.18 -5.27 4.01
N ALA A 230 16.35 -5.74 3.62
CA ALA A 230 17.06 -5.17 2.48
C ALA A 230 17.90 -6.21 1.75
N LEU A 231 17.86 -6.17 0.43
CA LEU A 231 18.75 -6.91 -0.46
C LEU A 231 19.52 -5.90 -1.30
N LEU A 232 20.83 -5.89 -1.14
CA LEU A 232 21.74 -5.05 -1.92
C LEU A 232 22.46 -5.90 -2.94
N VAL A 233 22.65 -5.36 -4.14
CA VAL A 233 23.49 -5.95 -5.19
C VAL A 233 24.37 -4.89 -5.82
N GLN A 234 25.61 -5.26 -6.10
CA GLN A 234 26.56 -4.48 -6.89
C GLN A 234 26.96 -5.30 -8.11
N LEU A 235 26.83 -4.70 -9.29
CA LEU A 235 27.35 -5.23 -10.54
C LEU A 235 28.55 -4.40 -10.96
N ASP A 236 29.72 -5.01 -10.96
CA ASP A 236 30.98 -4.39 -11.37
C ASP A 236 31.69 -5.31 -12.37
N GLY A 237 31.58 -4.95 -13.61
CA GLY A 237 32.16 -5.73 -14.70
C GLY A 237 31.54 -7.12 -14.83
N ASP A 238 32.33 -8.16 -14.54
CA ASP A 238 31.98 -9.58 -14.56
C ASP A 238 31.76 -10.16 -13.15
N ALA A 239 31.71 -9.28 -12.14
CA ALA A 239 31.51 -9.65 -10.76
C ALA A 239 30.19 -9.09 -10.24
N MET A 240 29.50 -9.91 -9.49
CA MET A 240 28.29 -9.53 -8.76
C MET A 240 28.52 -9.74 -7.27
N THR A 241 28.15 -8.76 -6.47
CA THR A 241 28.28 -8.81 -5.00
C THR A 241 26.93 -8.59 -4.37
N TRP A 242 26.58 -9.42 -3.39
CA TRP A 242 25.29 -9.43 -2.71
C TRP A 242 25.44 -9.23 -1.21
N VAL A 243 24.51 -8.48 -0.60
CA VAL A 243 24.33 -8.40 0.85
C VAL A 243 22.83 -8.51 1.12
N SER A 244 22.42 -9.58 1.83
CA SER A 244 21.02 -9.78 2.23
C SER A 244 20.86 -9.55 3.72
N CYS A 245 19.92 -8.69 4.09
CA CYS A 245 19.52 -8.36 5.45
C CYS A 245 18.05 -8.71 5.65
N GLY A 246 17.74 -10.00 5.84
CA GLY A 246 16.40 -10.50 6.11
C GLY A 246 15.39 -10.38 4.96
N HIS A 247 15.87 -10.19 3.74
CA HIS A 247 15.03 -10.00 2.55
C HIS A 247 14.90 -11.30 1.76
N PRO A 248 13.79 -11.51 1.00
CA PRO A 248 13.64 -12.64 0.10
C PRO A 248 14.83 -12.80 -0.85
N ALA A 249 15.19 -14.05 -1.16
CA ALA A 249 16.24 -14.35 -2.10
C ALA A 249 15.86 -13.89 -3.52
N PRO A 250 16.78 -13.27 -4.28
CA PRO A 250 16.47 -12.88 -5.65
C PRO A 250 16.39 -14.10 -6.55
N LEU A 251 15.58 -14.03 -7.61
CA LEU A 251 15.52 -15.06 -8.64
C LEU A 251 16.51 -14.76 -9.75
N GLN A 252 17.30 -15.76 -10.14
CA GLN A 252 18.12 -15.76 -11.35
C GLN A 252 17.37 -16.51 -12.44
N VAL A 253 17.20 -15.89 -13.60
CA VAL A 253 16.61 -16.53 -14.79
C VAL A 253 17.69 -16.67 -15.85
N ARG A 254 17.93 -17.92 -16.26
CA ARG A 254 18.87 -18.29 -17.31
C ARG A 254 18.25 -19.39 -18.16
N ASP A 255 18.32 -19.26 -19.48
CA ASP A 255 17.84 -20.27 -20.45
C ASP A 255 16.39 -20.72 -20.17
N GLY A 256 15.52 -19.80 -19.72
CA GLY A 256 14.11 -20.08 -19.43
C GLY A 256 13.85 -20.77 -18.08
N ALA A 257 14.87 -21.00 -17.27
CA ALA A 257 14.74 -21.55 -15.92
C ALA A 257 15.00 -20.46 -14.87
N ALA A 258 14.16 -20.42 -13.83
CA ALA A 258 14.36 -19.55 -12.66
C ALA A 258 14.78 -20.37 -11.46
N VAL A 259 15.75 -19.85 -10.72
CA VAL A 259 16.27 -20.44 -9.47
C VAL A 259 16.52 -19.34 -8.44
N ASP A 260 16.37 -19.67 -7.16
CA ASP A 260 16.75 -18.77 -6.09
C ASP A 260 18.29 -18.60 -6.05
N VAL A 261 18.75 -17.37 -5.91
CA VAL A 261 20.16 -17.11 -5.59
C VAL A 261 20.39 -17.44 -4.12
N VAL A 262 21.22 -18.44 -3.86
CA VAL A 262 21.48 -18.90 -2.49
C VAL A 262 22.30 -17.87 -1.73
N LEU A 263 21.69 -17.18 -0.78
CA LEU A 263 22.32 -16.23 0.13
C LEU A 263 22.18 -16.73 1.58
N PRO A 264 23.19 -16.53 2.45
CA PRO A 264 23.04 -16.88 3.86
C PRO A 264 21.91 -16.11 4.52
N PRO A 265 21.04 -16.78 5.30
CA PRO A 265 19.98 -16.09 6.03
C PRO A 265 20.59 -15.14 7.07
N HIS A 266 20.02 -13.95 7.18
CA HIS A 266 20.49 -12.93 8.12
C HIS A 266 19.31 -12.08 8.62
N PRO A 267 19.33 -11.56 9.87
CA PRO A 267 18.33 -10.64 10.37
C PRO A 267 18.26 -9.33 9.57
N PRO A 268 17.11 -8.64 9.58
CA PRO A 268 16.93 -7.31 8.96
C PRO A 268 17.86 -6.23 9.52
N LEU A 269 17.99 -5.13 8.76
CA LEU A 269 18.60 -3.89 9.23
C LEU A 269 17.84 -3.36 10.46
N GLY A 270 18.55 -2.87 11.47
CA GLY A 270 18.00 -2.49 12.75
C GLY A 270 18.07 -3.58 13.81
N LEU A 271 18.12 -4.87 13.43
CA LEU A 271 18.17 -5.99 14.38
C LEU A 271 19.58 -6.58 14.55
N ALA A 272 20.37 -6.64 13.49
CA ALA A 272 21.76 -7.12 13.56
C ALA A 272 22.65 -6.40 12.54
N PRO A 273 23.97 -6.27 12.81
CA PRO A 273 24.92 -5.74 11.83
C PRO A 273 24.89 -6.57 10.54
N PRO A 274 25.03 -5.94 9.34
CA PRO A 274 24.98 -6.67 8.07
C PRO A 274 26.01 -7.78 7.94
N PRO A 275 25.67 -8.88 7.22
CA PRO A 275 26.59 -10.00 7.01
C PRO A 275 27.72 -9.65 6.05
N ALA A 276 28.70 -10.54 5.95
CA ALA A 276 29.69 -10.46 4.89
C ALA A 276 29.04 -10.55 3.50
N ALA A 277 29.57 -9.80 2.56
CA ALA A 277 29.12 -9.83 1.18
C ALA A 277 29.42 -11.17 0.50
N VAL A 278 28.49 -11.65 -0.30
CA VAL A 278 28.64 -12.86 -1.13
C VAL A 278 29.00 -12.42 -2.55
N ARG A 279 30.08 -12.96 -3.12
CA ARG A 279 30.50 -12.68 -4.49
C ARG A 279 30.17 -13.84 -5.41
N ALA A 280 29.71 -13.52 -6.61
CA ALA A 280 29.39 -14.46 -7.66
C ALA A 280 29.82 -13.89 -9.02
N PRO A 281 30.11 -14.73 -10.03
CA PRO A 281 30.34 -14.24 -11.38
C PRO A 281 29.03 -13.69 -11.98
N ALA A 282 29.14 -12.58 -12.70
CA ALA A 282 28.08 -12.05 -13.53
C ALA A 282 28.16 -12.66 -14.93
N VAL A 283 27.20 -13.45 -15.33
CA VAL A 283 27.16 -14.09 -16.63
C VAL A 283 26.28 -13.28 -17.57
N ALA A 284 26.83 -12.88 -18.73
CA ALA A 284 26.09 -12.08 -19.70
C ALA A 284 24.82 -12.79 -20.18
N GLY A 285 23.73 -12.04 -20.23
CA GLY A 285 22.39 -12.55 -20.58
C GLY A 285 21.60 -13.12 -19.41
N ASP A 286 22.21 -13.30 -18.23
CA ASP A 286 21.44 -13.64 -17.03
C ASP A 286 20.52 -12.48 -16.64
N ARG A 287 19.30 -12.81 -16.28
CA ARG A 287 18.33 -11.88 -15.73
C ARG A 287 18.08 -12.16 -14.26
N PHE A 288 17.97 -11.12 -13.49
CA PHE A 288 17.70 -11.20 -12.07
C PHE A 288 16.41 -10.45 -11.73
N LEU A 289 15.63 -11.01 -10.81
CA LEU A 289 14.46 -10.39 -10.24
C LEU A 289 14.64 -10.24 -8.73
N LEU A 290 14.67 -9.00 -8.26
CA LEU A 290 14.55 -8.64 -6.86
C LEU A 290 13.08 -8.27 -6.61
N TYR A 291 12.53 -8.70 -5.49
CA TYR A 291 11.10 -8.51 -5.21
C TYR A 291 10.84 -8.44 -3.70
N THR A 292 9.81 -7.73 -3.30
CA THR A 292 9.36 -7.66 -1.91
C THR A 292 8.43 -8.82 -1.58
N ASP A 293 8.22 -9.07 -0.30
CA ASP A 293 7.46 -10.21 0.21
C ASP A 293 6.00 -10.23 -0.27
N GLY A 294 5.38 -9.06 -0.57
CA GLY A 294 4.06 -8.99 -1.15
C GLY A 294 3.88 -9.83 -2.43
N ALA A 295 4.97 -10.01 -3.21
CA ALA A 295 4.93 -10.90 -4.37
C ALA A 295 4.99 -12.39 -3.99
N ALA A 296 5.82 -12.74 -3.00
CA ALA A 296 5.99 -14.12 -2.53
C ALA A 296 4.82 -14.59 -1.65
N GLU A 297 4.19 -13.65 -0.93
CA GLU A 297 3.11 -13.92 0.00
C GLU A 297 1.71 -13.73 -0.59
N ALA A 298 1.60 -13.28 -1.85
CA ALA A 298 0.33 -13.17 -2.55
C ALA A 298 -0.43 -14.51 -2.54
N ARG A 299 -1.69 -14.48 -2.09
CA ARG A 299 -2.51 -15.69 -1.91
C ARG A 299 -3.91 -15.53 -2.51
N HIS A 300 -4.40 -16.65 -3.06
CA HIS A 300 -5.79 -16.82 -3.43
C HIS A 300 -6.31 -18.09 -2.78
N ASP A 301 -7.38 -18.03 -2.01
CA ASP A 301 -7.93 -19.17 -1.25
C ASP A 301 -6.87 -19.93 -0.43
N GLY A 302 -5.89 -19.21 0.13
CA GLY A 302 -4.80 -19.81 0.93
C GLY A 302 -3.65 -20.41 0.11
N VAL A 303 -3.72 -20.40 -1.23
CA VAL A 303 -2.67 -20.89 -2.12
C VAL A 303 -1.76 -19.73 -2.53
N PHE A 304 -0.45 -19.91 -2.32
CA PHE A 304 0.54 -18.91 -2.72
C PHE A 304 0.65 -18.78 -4.24
N PHE A 305 0.94 -17.55 -4.69
CA PHE A 305 1.27 -17.31 -6.07
C PHE A 305 2.54 -18.09 -6.48
N PRO A 306 2.54 -18.80 -7.61
CA PRO A 306 3.70 -19.60 -8.05
C PRO A 306 4.77 -18.68 -8.69
N LEU A 307 5.44 -17.86 -7.89
CA LEU A 307 6.33 -16.80 -8.34
C LEU A 307 7.49 -17.32 -9.20
N VAL A 308 8.14 -18.42 -8.81
CA VAL A 308 9.32 -18.95 -9.54
C VAL A 308 8.99 -19.33 -10.99
N PRO A 309 7.99 -20.19 -11.27
CA PRO A 309 7.64 -20.52 -12.65
C PRO A 309 7.06 -19.31 -13.42
N ALA A 310 6.34 -18.41 -12.76
CA ALA A 310 5.83 -17.19 -13.38
C ALA A 310 6.97 -16.25 -13.80
N ALA A 311 7.98 -16.05 -12.94
CA ALA A 311 9.17 -15.27 -13.24
C ALA A 311 9.99 -15.88 -14.37
N ALA A 312 10.16 -17.23 -14.39
CA ALA A 312 10.84 -17.92 -15.48
C ALA A 312 10.17 -17.65 -16.84
N ALA A 313 8.85 -17.76 -16.89
CA ALA A 313 8.08 -17.49 -18.10
C ALA A 313 8.15 -16.02 -18.53
N ALA A 314 7.89 -15.10 -17.61
CA ALA A 314 7.85 -13.66 -17.90
C ALA A 314 9.23 -13.12 -18.33
N LEU A 315 10.28 -13.40 -17.56
CA LEU A 315 11.63 -12.91 -17.81
C LEU A 315 12.35 -13.64 -18.96
N SER A 316 11.73 -14.62 -19.61
CA SER A 316 12.21 -15.16 -20.89
C SER A 316 11.81 -14.29 -22.08
N ALA A 317 10.88 -13.37 -21.94
CA ALA A 317 10.49 -12.44 -22.99
C ALA A 317 11.61 -11.39 -23.25
N PRO A 318 11.79 -10.93 -24.50
CA PRO A 318 12.86 -9.98 -24.83
C PRO A 318 12.69 -8.61 -24.16
N ASP A 319 11.47 -8.15 -23.92
CA ASP A 319 11.13 -6.89 -23.27
C ASP A 319 11.12 -7.08 -21.74
N LEU A 320 12.13 -6.53 -21.06
CA LEU A 320 12.29 -6.66 -19.62
C LEU A 320 11.19 -5.89 -18.85
N GLN A 321 10.77 -4.70 -19.33
CA GLN A 321 9.71 -3.93 -18.69
C GLN A 321 8.35 -4.63 -18.84
N GLY A 322 8.03 -5.08 -20.05
CA GLY A 322 6.81 -5.84 -20.31
C GLY A 322 6.74 -7.15 -19.50
N ALA A 323 7.89 -7.80 -19.26
CA ALA A 323 7.98 -8.99 -18.42
C ALA A 323 7.61 -8.67 -16.95
N VAL A 324 8.16 -7.59 -16.39
CA VAL A 324 7.89 -7.16 -15.02
C VAL A 324 6.44 -6.68 -14.87
N ASP A 325 5.90 -5.95 -15.85
CA ASP A 325 4.50 -5.52 -15.86
C ASP A 325 3.55 -6.73 -15.89
N THR A 326 3.82 -7.71 -16.77
CA THR A 326 3.04 -8.97 -16.84
C THR A 326 3.06 -9.72 -15.52
N LEU A 327 4.22 -9.85 -14.88
CA LEU A 327 4.37 -10.54 -13.59
C LEU A 327 3.58 -9.83 -12.50
N SER A 328 3.65 -8.51 -12.47
CA SER A 328 2.91 -7.67 -11.52
C SER A 328 1.40 -7.84 -11.68
N ASP A 329 0.89 -7.84 -12.93
CA ASP A 329 -0.53 -8.03 -13.21
C ASP A 329 -1.01 -9.43 -12.80
N GLN A 330 -0.17 -10.47 -12.98
CA GLN A 330 -0.47 -11.85 -12.55
C GLN A 330 -0.55 -11.96 -11.02
N VAL A 331 0.39 -11.34 -10.27
CA VAL A 331 0.36 -11.30 -8.80
C VAL A 331 -0.89 -10.60 -8.32
N HIS A 332 -1.20 -9.44 -8.90
CA HIS A 332 -2.39 -8.67 -8.54
C HIS A 332 -3.70 -9.44 -8.83
N ALA A 333 -3.79 -10.06 -9.99
CA ALA A 333 -4.96 -10.88 -10.35
C ALA A 333 -5.12 -12.10 -9.42
N HIS A 334 -4.00 -12.69 -8.93
CA HIS A 334 -4.04 -13.79 -7.98
C HIS A 334 -4.48 -13.32 -6.58
N ALA A 335 -4.09 -12.13 -6.14
CA ALA A 335 -4.43 -11.56 -4.83
C ALA A 335 -5.79 -10.85 -4.80
N ALA A 336 -6.63 -10.93 -5.84
CA ALA A 336 -7.82 -10.09 -6.06
C ALA A 336 -8.94 -10.22 -4.99
N ASP A 337 -8.87 -11.17 -4.06
CA ASP A 337 -9.85 -11.35 -2.99
C ASP A 337 -9.59 -10.47 -1.73
N GLY A 338 -8.81 -9.41 -1.84
CA GLY A 338 -8.84 -8.30 -0.87
C GLY A 338 -7.83 -8.36 0.27
N GLY A 339 -6.64 -8.92 0.08
CA GLY A 339 -5.61 -8.99 1.13
C GLY A 339 -4.17 -8.78 0.67
N GLY A 340 -3.94 -8.23 -0.53
CA GLY A 340 -2.58 -8.03 -1.04
C GLY A 340 -1.76 -7.03 -0.20
N ASP A 341 -0.45 -7.24 -0.14
CA ASP A 341 0.53 -6.27 0.33
C ASP A 341 1.09 -5.47 -0.85
N ASP A 342 1.88 -4.44 -0.56
CA ASP A 342 2.61 -3.74 -1.61
C ASP A 342 3.58 -4.68 -2.31
N VAL A 343 3.81 -4.45 -3.59
CA VAL A 343 4.70 -5.28 -4.40
C VAL A 343 5.66 -4.39 -5.15
N ALA A 344 6.93 -4.57 -4.91
CA ALA A 344 7.99 -3.98 -5.71
C ALA A 344 8.74 -5.09 -6.46
N PHE A 345 8.91 -4.89 -7.75
CA PHE A 345 9.78 -5.68 -8.62
C PHE A 345 10.87 -4.79 -9.18
N LEU A 346 12.12 -5.22 -9.08
CA LEU A 346 13.25 -4.66 -9.78
C LEU A 346 13.94 -5.79 -10.54
N ALA A 347 13.92 -5.73 -11.86
CA ALA A 347 14.63 -6.68 -12.71
C ALA A 347 15.80 -6.01 -13.41
N PHE A 348 16.87 -6.77 -13.65
CA PHE A 348 18.00 -6.32 -14.46
C PHE A 348 18.58 -7.48 -15.27
N GLU A 349 19.24 -7.14 -16.38
CA GLU A 349 19.93 -8.09 -17.23
C GLU A 349 21.44 -7.78 -17.22
N VAL A 350 22.27 -8.80 -17.01
CA VAL A 350 23.72 -8.68 -17.12
C VAL A 350 24.09 -8.40 -18.57
N PRO A 351 24.68 -7.22 -18.88
CA PRO A 351 24.90 -6.84 -20.26
C PRO A 351 25.93 -7.70 -20.96
N HIS A 352 25.70 -8.00 -22.23
CA HIS A 352 26.75 -8.48 -23.11
C HIS A 352 27.76 -7.36 -23.30
N ARG A 353 29.02 -7.54 -22.85
CA ARG A 353 30.05 -6.53 -23.08
C ARG A 353 30.24 -6.37 -24.59
N VAL A 354 29.83 -5.25 -25.11
CA VAL A 354 30.34 -4.77 -26.38
C VAL A 354 31.77 -4.32 -26.10
N ALA A 355 32.75 -5.02 -26.65
CA ALA A 355 34.14 -4.61 -26.59
C ALA A 355 34.24 -3.19 -27.13
N VAL A 356 34.36 -2.19 -26.25
CA VAL A 356 34.66 -0.82 -26.68
C VAL A 356 36.01 -0.89 -27.37
N PRO A 357 36.10 -0.50 -28.66
CA PRO A 357 37.39 -0.51 -29.34
C PRO A 357 38.31 0.43 -28.55
N VAL A 358 39.41 -0.11 -27.99
CA VAL A 358 40.46 0.70 -27.37
C VAL A 358 40.92 1.72 -28.40
N PRO A 359 40.86 3.03 -28.13
CA PRO A 359 41.34 4.04 -29.07
C PRO A 359 42.78 3.68 -29.43
N ARG A 360 43.05 3.45 -30.70
CA ARG A 360 44.41 3.23 -31.15
C ARG A 360 45.28 4.41 -30.68
N PRO A 361 46.45 4.18 -30.05
CA PRO A 361 47.34 5.27 -29.68
C PRO A 361 47.64 6.09 -30.96
N VAL A 362 47.37 7.38 -30.89
CA VAL A 362 47.72 8.30 -31.95
C VAL A 362 49.25 8.31 -32.04
N THR A 363 49.77 7.69 -33.07
CA THR A 363 51.23 7.78 -33.38
C THR A 363 51.54 9.26 -33.68
N PRO A 364 52.44 9.87 -32.89
CA PRO A 364 52.81 11.26 -33.22
C PRO A 364 53.47 11.31 -34.60
N HIS A 365 52.95 12.20 -35.45
CA HIS A 365 53.60 12.48 -36.72
C HIS A 365 55.04 12.95 -36.46
N PRO A 366 56.05 12.41 -37.17
CA PRO A 366 57.41 12.96 -37.12
C PRO A 366 57.40 14.38 -37.60
N VAL A 367 57.84 15.33 -36.78
CA VAL A 367 58.13 16.69 -37.18
C VAL A 367 59.31 16.62 -38.14
N ALA A 368 59.08 16.99 -39.37
CA ALA A 368 60.15 17.11 -40.37
C ALA A 368 61.10 18.25 -39.99
N PRO A 369 62.42 18.17 -40.33
CA PRO A 369 63.44 19.12 -39.95
C PRO A 369 63.31 20.50 -40.60
#